data_d7aed696fbfa3d9cbdcaaec4beb0b5b7
#
_entry.id   d7aed696fbfa3d9cbdcaaec4beb0b5b7
#
_cell.length_a   1.000
_cell.length_b   1.000
_cell.length_c   1.000
_cell.angle_alpha   90.00
_cell.angle_beta   90.00
_cell.angle_gamma   90.00
#
_symmetry.space_group_name_H-M   'P 1'
#
loop_
_entity.id
_entity.type
_entity.pdbx_description
1 polymer ?
#
loop_
_entity_poly.entity_id
_entity_poly.type
_entity_poly.pdbx_seq_one_letter_code
_entity_poly.pdbx_strand_id
1 'polypeptide(L)'
;MMTSGGVFELLDLVARWVHVIAGIMWIGNSLLFNWLDRNLRPPTRAAGDKSMLGEIWLLHSGGFYFVEKTLLAGQALPRPLHWFKWQAYTTWLSGMALLFVVYYLGGRAVLADPTEAAL
;
A
#
# COMPACT_ATOMS: atom_id res chain seq x y z
N MET A 1 1.29 32.85 12.49
CA MET A 1 2.50 32.26 11.90
C MET A 1 2.98 31.09 12.76
N MET A 2 3.24 29.96 12.15
CA MET A 2 3.69 28.79 12.90
C MET A 2 5.16 28.96 13.33
N THR A 3 5.45 28.57 14.56
CA THR A 3 6.84 28.50 15.04
C THR A 3 7.55 27.34 14.36
N SER A 4 8.87 27.28 14.47
CA SER A 4 9.63 26.13 13.95
C SER A 4 9.17 24.83 14.59
N GLY A 5 8.80 24.84 15.88
CA GLY A 5 8.20 23.69 16.54
C GLY A 5 6.86 23.29 15.97
N GLY A 6 6.02 24.28 15.60
CA GLY A 6 4.75 24.01 14.96
C GLY A 6 4.87 23.43 13.57
N VAL A 7 5.84 23.89 12.80
CA VAL A 7 6.15 23.31 11.47
C VAL A 7 6.59 21.86 11.62
N PHE A 8 7.42 21.58 12.61
CA PHE A 8 7.87 20.24 12.91
C PHE A 8 6.73 19.30 13.24
N GLU A 9 5.84 19.75 14.13
CA GLU A 9 4.67 18.97 14.54
C GLU A 9 3.77 18.68 13.34
N LEU A 10 3.59 19.66 12.46
CA LEU A 10 2.81 19.48 11.25
C LEU A 10 3.44 18.47 10.30
N LEU A 11 4.75 18.57 10.08
CA LEU A 11 5.48 17.61 9.23
C LEU A 11 5.40 16.19 9.79
N ASP A 12 5.57 16.06 11.10
CA ASP A 12 5.46 14.77 11.77
C ASP A 12 4.05 14.19 11.59
N LEU A 13 3.03 15.01 11.82
CA LEU A 13 1.65 14.57 11.70
C LEU A 13 1.30 14.13 10.28
N VAL A 14 1.66 14.94 9.28
CA VAL A 14 1.39 14.63 7.87
C VAL A 14 2.13 13.35 7.46
N ALA A 15 3.40 13.23 7.82
CA ALA A 15 4.19 12.06 7.48
C ALA A 15 3.62 10.77 8.11
N ARG A 16 3.16 10.86 9.36
CA ARG A 16 2.52 9.73 10.04
C ARG A 16 1.22 9.32 9.35
N TRP A 17 0.40 10.31 8.99
CA TRP A 17 -0.85 10.06 8.30
C TRP A 17 -0.62 9.37 6.95
N VAL A 18 0.30 9.90 6.15
CA VAL A 18 0.63 9.32 4.85
C VAL A 18 1.14 7.89 5.02
N HIS A 19 2.03 7.69 5.99
CA HIS A 19 2.62 6.37 6.23
C HIS A 19 1.58 5.34 6.65
N VAL A 20 0.70 5.71 7.59
CA VAL A 20 -0.35 4.81 8.06
C VAL A 20 -1.33 4.47 6.95
N ILE A 21 -1.80 5.48 6.20
CA ILE A 21 -2.76 5.26 5.12
C ILE A 21 -2.13 4.40 4.02
N ALA A 22 -0.91 4.72 3.61
CA ALA A 22 -0.22 3.95 2.57
C ALA A 22 0.02 2.50 3.02
N GLY A 23 0.42 2.31 4.29
CA GLY A 23 0.63 0.98 4.85
C GLY A 23 -0.65 0.16 4.92
N ILE A 24 -1.75 0.78 5.31
CA ILE A 24 -3.05 0.12 5.35
C ILE A 24 -3.47 -0.31 3.95
N MET A 25 -3.34 0.58 2.97
CA MET A 25 -3.68 0.27 1.58
C MET A 25 -2.81 -0.85 1.03
N TRP A 26 -1.52 -0.80 1.30
CA TRP A 26 -0.58 -1.81 0.83
C TRP A 26 -0.91 -3.18 1.39
N ILE A 27 -1.03 -3.27 2.71
CA ILE A 27 -1.32 -4.53 3.37
C ILE A 27 -2.73 -5.04 3.04
N GLY A 28 -3.71 -4.12 2.97
CA GLY A 28 -5.08 -4.47 2.63
C GLY A 28 -5.19 -5.06 1.24
N ASN A 29 -4.54 -4.45 0.26
CA ASN A 29 -4.54 -4.98 -1.10
C ASN A 29 -3.77 -6.31 -1.19
N SER A 30 -2.67 -6.45 -0.47
CA SER A 30 -1.92 -7.70 -0.44
C SER A 30 -2.75 -8.84 0.13
N LEU A 31 -3.48 -8.58 1.20
CA LEU A 31 -4.38 -9.57 1.79
C LEU A 31 -5.56 -9.88 0.88
N LEU A 32 -6.10 -8.88 0.20
CA LEU A 32 -7.18 -9.08 -0.76
C LEU A 32 -6.74 -9.99 -1.90
N PHE A 33 -5.59 -9.72 -2.51
CA PHE A 33 -5.10 -10.54 -3.61
C PHE A 33 -4.72 -11.95 -3.16
N ASN A 34 -4.21 -12.10 -1.94
CA ASN A 34 -3.96 -13.41 -1.36
C ASN A 34 -5.26 -14.19 -1.18
N TRP A 35 -6.30 -13.52 -0.71
CA TRP A 35 -7.64 -14.11 -0.58
C TRP A 35 -8.20 -14.48 -1.95
N LEU A 36 -8.05 -13.60 -2.95
CA LEU A 36 -8.49 -13.87 -4.32
C LEU A 36 -7.84 -15.14 -4.88
N ASP A 37 -6.52 -15.26 -4.72
CA ASP A 37 -5.78 -16.41 -5.23
C ASP A 37 -6.29 -17.75 -4.65
N ARG A 38 -6.74 -17.71 -3.39
CA ARG A 38 -7.25 -18.90 -2.71
C ARG A 38 -8.70 -19.21 -3.01
N ASN A 39 -9.45 -18.23 -3.51
CA ASN A 39 -10.90 -18.35 -3.70
C ASN A 39 -11.33 -18.25 -5.15
N LEU A 40 -10.41 -18.19 -6.08
CA LEU A 40 -10.73 -18.21 -7.51
C LEU A 40 -11.40 -19.53 -7.87
N ARG A 41 -12.45 -19.44 -8.67
CA ARG A 41 -13.17 -20.60 -9.17
C ARG A 41 -12.72 -20.91 -10.60
N PRO A 42 -12.95 -22.16 -11.08
CA PRO A 42 -12.59 -22.48 -12.45
C PRO A 42 -13.29 -21.53 -13.44
N PRO A 43 -12.57 -21.08 -14.48
CA PRO A 43 -13.14 -20.14 -15.44
C PRO A 43 -14.28 -20.77 -16.24
N THR A 44 -15.39 -20.05 -16.38
CA THR A 44 -16.56 -20.54 -17.12
C THR A 44 -16.55 -20.09 -18.58
N ARG A 45 -15.90 -18.94 -18.87
CA ARG A 45 -15.93 -18.35 -20.21
C ARG A 45 -14.90 -18.90 -21.16
N ALA A 46 -13.81 -19.46 -20.65
CA ALA A 46 -12.68 -19.88 -21.46
C ALA A 46 -12.33 -21.34 -21.16
N ALA A 47 -13.33 -22.21 -21.21
CA ALA A 47 -13.13 -23.64 -21.01
C ALA A 47 -12.11 -24.18 -22.03
N GLY A 48 -10.99 -24.70 -21.54
CA GLY A 48 -9.90 -25.16 -22.40
C GLY A 48 -8.80 -24.16 -22.64
N ASP A 49 -8.94 -22.90 -22.27
CA ASP A 49 -7.88 -21.90 -22.33
C ASP A 49 -7.00 -22.01 -21.08
N LYS A 50 -5.80 -22.51 -21.25
CA LYS A 50 -4.85 -22.73 -20.15
C LYS A 50 -4.29 -21.43 -19.58
N SER A 51 -4.45 -20.30 -20.29
CA SER A 51 -4.00 -19.00 -19.76
C SER A 51 -4.93 -18.45 -18.69
N MET A 52 -6.18 -18.92 -18.63
CA MET A 52 -7.14 -18.50 -17.62
C MET A 52 -6.97 -19.35 -16.37
N LEU A 53 -6.57 -18.72 -15.27
CA LEU A 53 -6.30 -19.39 -14.00
C LEU A 53 -7.54 -19.49 -13.09
N GLY A 54 -8.44 -18.53 -13.19
CA GLY A 54 -9.64 -18.53 -12.35
C GLY A 54 -10.42 -17.25 -12.45
N GLU A 55 -11.60 -17.24 -11.85
CA GLU A 55 -12.50 -16.10 -11.83
C GLU A 55 -13.26 -16.04 -10.52
N ILE A 56 -13.71 -14.85 -10.14
CA ILE A 56 -14.57 -14.66 -8.97
C ILE A 56 -15.37 -13.37 -9.12
N TRP A 57 -16.57 -13.40 -8.58
CA TRP A 57 -17.41 -12.21 -8.45
C TRP A 57 -17.24 -11.60 -7.08
N LEU A 58 -17.12 -10.27 -7.01
CA LEU A 58 -17.01 -9.51 -5.78
C LEU A 58 -18.15 -8.50 -5.69
N LEU A 59 -18.63 -8.28 -4.48
CA LEU A 59 -19.60 -7.23 -4.20
C LEU A 59 -18.97 -6.22 -3.25
N HIS A 60 -18.91 -4.95 -3.68
CA HIS A 60 -18.39 -3.89 -2.84
C HIS A 60 -19.19 -2.61 -3.06
N SER A 61 -19.73 -2.05 -1.97
CA SER A 61 -20.49 -0.79 -1.99
C SER A 61 -21.63 -0.80 -3.01
N GLY A 62 -22.37 -1.91 -3.12
CA GLY A 62 -23.48 -2.05 -4.04
C GLY A 62 -23.09 -2.35 -5.48
N GLY A 63 -21.82 -2.43 -5.80
CA GLY A 63 -21.34 -2.76 -7.13
C GLY A 63 -20.82 -4.19 -7.23
N PHE A 64 -21.11 -4.84 -8.35
CA PHE A 64 -20.60 -6.17 -8.63
C PHE A 64 -19.37 -6.07 -9.50
N TYR A 65 -18.28 -6.69 -9.06
CA TYR A 65 -17.00 -6.70 -9.76
C TYR A 65 -16.67 -8.12 -10.18
N PHE A 66 -16.32 -8.29 -11.44
CA PHE A 66 -15.90 -9.59 -11.96
C PHE A 66 -14.39 -9.58 -12.17
N VAL A 67 -13.69 -10.47 -11.49
CA VAL A 67 -12.23 -10.55 -11.52
C VAL A 67 -11.81 -11.86 -12.18
N GLU A 68 -10.96 -11.76 -13.19
CA GLU A 68 -10.35 -12.90 -13.87
C GLU A 68 -8.83 -12.84 -13.70
N LYS A 69 -8.25 -13.96 -13.32
CA LYS A 69 -6.80 -14.09 -13.25
C LYS A 69 -6.30 -14.79 -14.51
N THR A 70 -5.42 -14.13 -15.25
CA THR A 70 -4.95 -14.60 -16.54
C THR A 70 -3.43 -14.51 -16.61
N LEU A 71 -2.80 -15.50 -17.26
CA LEU A 71 -1.39 -15.44 -17.59
C LEU A 71 -1.24 -14.76 -18.96
N LEU A 72 -0.39 -13.73 -19.02
CA LEU A 72 -0.10 -13.02 -20.26
C LEU A 72 1.23 -13.53 -20.84
N ALA A 73 1.19 -14.67 -21.47
CA ALA A 73 2.38 -15.26 -22.09
C ALA A 73 2.42 -14.88 -23.57
N GLY A 74 3.30 -13.94 -23.92
CA GLY A 74 3.46 -13.48 -25.30
C GLY A 74 2.38 -12.57 -25.82
N GLN A 75 1.46 -12.11 -25.00
CA GLN A 75 0.41 -11.19 -25.37
C GLN A 75 0.77 -9.76 -24.98
N ALA A 76 0.18 -8.78 -25.67
CA ALA A 76 0.34 -7.38 -25.30
C ALA A 76 -0.35 -7.09 -23.98
N LEU A 77 0.27 -6.21 -23.16
CA LEU A 77 -0.34 -5.82 -21.90
C LEU A 77 -1.65 -5.08 -22.14
N PRO A 78 -2.70 -5.41 -21.36
CA PRO A 78 -3.97 -4.70 -21.48
C PRO A 78 -3.82 -3.24 -21.06
N ARG A 79 -4.61 -2.38 -21.63
CA ARG A 79 -4.65 -0.95 -21.28
C ARG A 79 -6.10 -0.54 -21.04
N PRO A 80 -6.40 0.25 -19.99
CA PRO A 80 -5.47 0.71 -18.96
C PRO A 80 -5.10 -0.39 -17.98
N LEU A 81 -3.88 -0.35 -17.46
CA LEU A 81 -3.40 -1.31 -16.47
C LEU A 81 -3.04 -0.55 -15.19
N HIS A 82 -3.67 -0.93 -14.08
CA HIS A 82 -3.36 -0.33 -12.79
C HIS A 82 -2.26 -1.12 -12.09
N TRP A 83 -1.22 -0.42 -11.69
CA TRP A 83 -0.10 -1.02 -10.97
C TRP A 83 -0.18 -0.64 -9.51
N PHE A 84 -0.19 -1.64 -8.63
CA PHE A 84 -0.30 -1.43 -7.19
C PHE A 84 1.04 -1.12 -6.51
N LYS A 85 2.05 -0.76 -7.27
CA LYS A 85 3.40 -0.50 -6.77
C LYS A 85 3.51 0.77 -5.92
N TRP A 86 2.68 1.77 -6.21
CA TRP A 86 2.78 3.08 -5.54
C TRP A 86 2.46 3.02 -4.06
N GLN A 87 1.66 2.08 -3.63
CA GLN A 87 1.36 1.88 -2.22
C GLN A 87 2.62 1.48 -1.44
N ALA A 88 3.36 0.52 -1.97
CA ALA A 88 4.61 0.08 -1.36
C ALA A 88 5.66 1.19 -1.38
N TYR A 89 5.83 1.87 -2.51
CA TYR A 89 6.77 2.99 -2.62
C TYR A 89 6.42 4.12 -1.68
N THR A 90 5.14 4.50 -1.59
CA THR A 90 4.69 5.57 -0.71
C THR A 90 4.91 5.19 0.75
N THR A 91 4.66 3.93 1.11
CA THR A 91 4.92 3.44 2.47
C THR A 91 6.40 3.54 2.81
N TRP A 92 7.27 3.12 1.91
CA TRP A 92 8.72 3.19 2.12
C TRP A 92 9.20 4.64 2.21
N LEU A 93 8.78 5.49 1.27
CA LEU A 93 9.19 6.89 1.25
C LEU A 93 8.69 7.65 2.48
N SER A 94 7.45 7.43 2.88
CA SER A 94 6.91 8.08 4.09
C SER A 94 7.58 7.56 5.35
N GLY A 95 7.96 6.29 5.39
CA GLY A 95 8.72 5.72 6.50
C GLY A 95 10.10 6.34 6.61
N MET A 96 10.79 6.56 5.49
CA MET A 96 12.07 7.25 5.48
C MET A 96 11.93 8.70 5.90
N ALA A 97 10.88 9.37 5.44
CA ALA A 97 10.58 10.74 5.86
C ALA A 97 10.32 10.83 7.36
N LEU A 98 9.57 9.87 7.92
CA LEU A 98 9.34 9.80 9.36
C LEU A 98 10.63 9.57 10.13
N LEU A 99 11.47 8.67 9.65
CA LEU A 99 12.77 8.42 10.27
C LEU A 99 13.58 9.70 10.33
N PHE A 100 13.62 10.45 9.22
CA PHE A 100 14.33 11.72 9.16
C PHE A 100 13.73 12.76 10.10
N VAL A 101 12.41 12.94 10.07
CA VAL A 101 11.73 13.95 10.89
C VAL A 101 11.87 13.63 12.37
N VAL A 102 11.63 12.37 12.77
CA VAL A 102 11.64 11.99 14.18
C VAL A 102 13.07 11.97 14.75
N TYR A 103 14.02 11.36 14.03
CA TYR A 103 15.35 11.14 14.58
C TYR A 103 16.34 12.27 14.26
N TYR A 104 16.24 12.89 13.10
CA TYR A 104 17.22 13.91 12.70
C TYR A 104 16.76 15.32 13.01
N LEU A 105 15.45 15.59 12.90
CA LEU A 105 14.95 16.95 13.14
C LEU A 105 14.33 17.09 14.53
N GLY A 106 13.39 16.19 14.88
CA GLY A 106 12.64 16.29 16.14
C GLY A 106 13.20 15.45 17.25
N GLY A 107 13.80 14.31 16.93
CA GLY A 107 14.34 13.36 17.90
C GLY A 107 15.82 13.53 18.20
N ARG A 108 16.47 14.51 17.59
CA ARG A 108 17.91 14.72 17.78
C ARG A 108 18.27 14.96 19.23
N ALA A 109 17.43 15.69 19.95
CA ALA A 109 17.61 15.93 21.38
C ALA A 109 17.51 14.64 22.19
N VAL A 110 16.63 13.73 21.79
CA VAL A 110 16.46 12.41 22.44
C VAL A 110 17.73 11.58 22.26
N LEU A 111 18.32 11.59 21.08
CA LEU A 111 19.54 10.85 20.82
C LEU A 111 20.76 11.46 21.54
N ALA A 112 20.76 12.79 21.72
CA ALA A 112 21.84 13.50 22.38
C ALA A 112 21.69 13.55 23.90
N ASP A 113 20.48 13.36 24.41
CA ASP A 113 20.18 13.41 25.84
C ASP A 113 19.83 12.01 26.35
N PRO A 114 20.72 11.38 27.14
CA PRO A 114 20.46 10.03 27.66
C PRO A 114 19.24 9.95 28.57
N THR A 115 18.87 11.02 29.26
CA THR A 115 17.69 10.99 30.12
C THR A 115 16.40 10.95 29.32
N GLU A 116 16.35 11.64 28.19
CA GLU A 116 15.21 11.57 27.29
C GLU A 116 15.16 10.21 26.57
N ALA A 117 16.31 9.70 26.19
CA ALA A 117 16.37 8.40 25.51
C ALA A 117 16.01 7.24 26.44
N ALA A 118 16.12 7.40 27.74
CA ALA A 118 15.77 6.37 28.73
C ALA A 118 14.26 6.25 28.96
N LEU A 119 13.50 7.21 28.51
CA LEU A 119 12.05 7.19 28.61
C LEU A 119 11.42 6.44 27.45
#